data_1114cae17f8fdc99aa140aa47fa33e2c
#
_entry.id   1114cae17f8fdc99aa140aa47fa33e2c
#
_cell.length_a   1.000
_cell.length_b   1.000
_cell.length_c   1.000
_cell.angle_alpha   90.00
_cell.angle_beta   90.00
_cell.angle_gamma   90.00
#
_symmetry.space_group_name_H-M   'P 1'
#
loop_
_entity.id
_entity.type
_entity.pdbx_description
1 polymer ?
#
loop_
_entity_poly.entity_id
_entity_poly.type
_entity_poly.pdbx_seq_one_letter_code
_entity_poly.pdbx_strand_id
1 'polypeptide(L)'
;MRVLVWLRDNTKLQIEGVIIGYDEFMNLTLTDAAEITLQKGKRIGEPVDIGRILLKGNNIALIQPAPVPVDDGAPAAMTEA
;
A
#
# COMPACT_ATOMS: atom_id res chain seq x y z
N MET A 1 -6.63 5.93 -6.97
CA MET A 1 -5.25 5.54 -7.18
C MET A 1 -4.79 4.60 -6.08
N ARG A 2 -4.16 3.54 -6.45
CA ARG A 2 -3.68 2.57 -5.48
C ARG A 2 -2.26 2.93 -5.08
N VAL A 3 -1.99 2.90 -3.79
CA VAL A 3 -0.69 3.29 -3.27
C VAL A 3 -0.14 2.22 -2.35
N LEU A 4 1.17 2.27 -2.15
CA LEU A 4 1.87 1.44 -1.20
C LEU A 4 2.40 2.34 -0.12
N VAL A 5 2.07 2.03 1.12
CA VAL A 5 2.45 2.86 2.26
C VAL A 5 3.44 2.11 3.11
N TRP A 6 4.56 2.76 3.40
CA TRP A 6 5.60 2.23 4.27
C TRP A 6 5.36 2.79 5.66
N LEU A 7 5.41 1.93 6.65
CA LEU A 7 5.13 2.32 8.03
C LEU A 7 6.42 2.68 8.74
N ARG A 8 6.32 3.71 9.59
CA ARG A 8 7.52 4.20 10.28
C ARG A 8 7.97 3.24 11.37
N ASP A 9 7.01 2.73 12.14
CA ASP A 9 7.36 1.95 13.30
C ASP A 9 7.45 0.47 13.03
N ASN A 10 7.08 0.03 11.85
CA ASN A 10 7.11 -1.40 11.55
C ASN A 10 7.59 -1.59 10.13
N THR A 11 8.88 -1.82 9.98
CA THR A 11 9.47 -1.96 8.67
C THR A 11 9.21 -3.34 8.06
N LYS A 12 8.52 -4.20 8.78
CA LYS A 12 8.16 -5.53 8.26
C LYS A 12 6.78 -5.56 7.65
N LEU A 13 6.08 -4.43 7.68
CA LEU A 13 4.73 -4.36 7.13
C LEU A 13 4.62 -3.20 6.17
N GLN A 14 3.86 -3.42 5.12
CA GLN A 14 3.44 -2.37 4.21
C GLN A 14 1.93 -2.48 4.06
N ILE A 15 1.29 -1.36 3.73
CA ILE A 15 -0.14 -1.35 3.48
C ILE A 15 -0.34 -0.88 2.05
N GLU A 16 -1.12 -1.61 1.29
CA GLU A 16 -1.45 -1.22 -0.06
C GLU A 16 -2.95 -0.98 -0.14
N GLY A 17 -3.37 0.05 -0.82
CA GLY A 17 -4.79 0.33 -0.93
C GLY A 17 -5.07 1.56 -1.76
N VAL A 18 -6.34 1.90 -1.87
CA VAL A 18 -6.77 3.06 -2.66
C VAL A 18 -7.08 4.20 -1.71
N ILE A 19 -6.46 5.35 -1.93
CA ILE A 19 -6.70 6.52 -1.11
C ILE A 19 -8.08 7.07 -1.46
N ILE A 20 -8.94 7.19 -0.46
CA ILE A 20 -10.25 7.80 -0.64
C ILE A 20 -10.39 9.08 0.16
N GLY A 21 -9.41 9.43 0.95
CA GLY A 21 -9.44 10.68 1.69
C GLY A 21 -8.19 10.89 2.50
N TYR A 22 -7.91 12.14 2.85
CA TYR A 22 -6.84 12.47 3.76
C TYR A 22 -7.21 13.80 4.42
N ASP A 23 -6.60 14.06 5.56
CA ASP A 23 -6.92 15.28 6.29
C ASP A 23 -5.68 16.14 6.46
N GLU A 24 -5.83 17.24 7.17
CA GLU A 24 -4.74 18.20 7.32
C GLU A 24 -3.60 17.67 8.18
N PHE A 25 -3.82 16.61 8.92
CA PHE A 25 -2.76 15.97 9.70
C PHE A 25 -2.10 14.83 8.94
N MET A 26 -2.44 14.69 7.67
CA MET A 26 -1.91 13.67 6.79
C MET A 26 -2.33 12.25 7.19
N ASN A 27 -3.43 12.13 7.90
CA ASN A 27 -4.03 10.81 8.09
C ASN A 27 -4.68 10.39 6.78
N LEU A 28 -4.52 9.13 6.43
CA LEU A 28 -5.05 8.62 5.19
C LEU A 28 -6.15 7.63 5.44
N THR A 29 -7.21 7.72 4.66
CA THR A 29 -8.22 6.67 4.62
C THR A 29 -8.04 5.88 3.34
N LEU A 30 -7.88 4.58 3.48
CA LEU A 30 -7.70 3.69 2.36
C LEU A 30 -8.86 2.71 2.30
N THR A 31 -9.25 2.36 1.09
CA THR A 31 -10.22 1.29 0.89
C THR A 31 -9.56 0.21 0.05
N ASP A 32 -10.15 -0.98 0.09
CA ASP A 32 -9.60 -2.12 -0.63
C ASP A 32 -8.14 -2.33 -0.24
N ALA A 33 -7.88 -2.21 1.05
CA ALA A 33 -6.52 -2.24 1.56
C ALA A 33 -6.09 -3.66 1.87
N ALA A 34 -4.78 -3.89 1.77
CA ALA A 34 -4.20 -5.18 2.09
C ALA A 34 -2.91 -4.96 2.85
N GLU A 35 -2.65 -5.85 3.78
CA GLU A 35 -1.44 -5.83 4.57
C GLU A 35 -0.42 -6.75 3.93
N ILE A 36 0.77 -6.25 3.74
CA ILE A 36 1.84 -6.98 3.11
C ILE A 36 2.95 -7.17 4.12
N THR A 37 3.36 -8.40 4.33
CA THR A 37 4.43 -8.72 5.26
C THR A 37 5.74 -8.82 4.50
N LEU A 38 6.79 -8.26 5.09
CA LEU A 38 8.13 -8.30 4.50
C LEU A 38 9.06 -9.08 5.38
N GLN A 39 10.00 -9.76 4.74
CA GLN A 39 11.09 -10.40 5.45
C GLN A 39 12.34 -10.12 4.65
N LYS A 40 13.32 -9.51 5.29
CA LYS A 40 14.57 -9.11 4.64
C LYS A 40 14.31 -8.29 3.38
N GLY A 41 13.30 -7.41 3.45
CA GLY A 41 12.97 -6.54 2.34
C GLY A 41 12.15 -7.18 1.25
N LYS A 42 11.75 -8.42 1.40
CA LYS A 42 10.97 -9.12 0.39
C LYS A 42 9.61 -9.49 0.92
N ARG A 43 8.63 -9.45 0.06
CA ARG A 43 7.29 -9.86 0.43
C ARG A 43 7.27 -11.35 0.71
N ILE A 44 6.62 -11.73 1.79
CA ILE A 44 6.40 -13.13 2.10
C ILE A 44 4.91 -13.37 2.28
N GLY A 45 4.46 -14.51 1.81
CA GLY A 45 3.05 -14.87 1.91
C GLY A 45 2.19 -14.03 1.02
N GLU A 46 0.91 -14.15 1.23
CA GLU A 46 -0.08 -13.43 0.43
C GLU A 46 -0.52 -12.19 1.17
N PRO A 47 -0.86 -11.12 0.46
CA PRO A 47 -1.43 -9.96 1.11
C PRO A 47 -2.72 -10.33 1.83
N VAL A 48 -2.92 -9.76 3.00
CA VAL A 48 -4.11 -10.01 3.80
C VAL A 48 -5.06 -8.85 3.59
N ASP A 49 -6.25 -9.15 3.10
CA ASP A 49 -7.24 -8.12 2.84
C ASP A 49 -7.76 -7.58 4.17
N ILE A 50 -7.65 -6.28 4.36
CA ILE A 50 -8.11 -5.66 5.60
C ILE A 50 -9.19 -4.61 5.36
N GLY A 51 -9.62 -4.40 4.13
CA GLY A 51 -10.77 -3.56 3.83
C GLY A 51 -10.45 -2.09 3.94
N ARG A 52 -11.29 -1.36 4.67
CA ARG A 52 -11.11 0.08 4.83
C ARG A 52 -10.40 0.37 6.13
N ILE A 53 -9.36 1.18 6.07
CA ILE A 53 -8.58 1.51 7.26
C ILE A 53 -8.22 2.98 7.26
N LEU A 54 -7.92 3.47 8.45
CA LEU A 54 -7.37 4.80 8.63
C LEU A 54 -5.93 4.67 9.10
N LEU A 55 -5.01 5.29 8.38
CA LEU A 55 -3.60 5.31 8.76
C LEU A 55 -3.27 6.68 9.31
N LYS A 56 -2.69 6.71 10.49
CA LYS A 56 -2.29 7.98 11.09
C LYS A 56 -1.02 8.49 10.46
N GLY A 57 -0.99 9.80 10.21
CA GLY A 57 0.11 10.40 9.50
C GLY A 57 1.46 10.17 10.16
N ASN A 58 1.50 10.18 11.49
CA ASN A 58 2.79 10.01 12.18
C ASN A 58 3.32 8.58 12.11
N ASN A 59 2.53 7.65 11.62
CA ASN A 59 2.99 6.27 11.41
C ASN A 59 3.41 6.01 9.98
N ILE A 60 3.25 6.99 9.11
CA ILE A 60 3.55 6.83 7.69
C ILE A 60 4.94 7.35 7.43
N ALA A 61 5.79 6.51 6.87
CA ALA A 61 7.13 6.92 6.50
C ALA A 61 7.20 7.35 5.05
N LEU A 62 6.49 6.67 4.17
CA LEU A 62 6.58 6.93 2.74
C LEU A 62 5.32 6.41 2.06
N ILE A 63 4.84 7.15 1.07
CA ILE A 63 3.74 6.73 0.22
C ILE A 63 4.24 6.76 -1.21
N GLN A 64 3.99 5.70 -1.94
CA GLN A 64 4.40 5.64 -3.34
C GLN A 64 3.33 4.93 -4.14
N PRO A 65 3.29 5.12 -5.45
CA PRO A 65 2.33 4.38 -6.25
C PRO A 65 2.56 2.89 -6.11
N ALA A 66 1.48 2.14 -6.03
CA ALA A 66 1.61 0.70 -5.90
C ALA A 66 2.14 0.13 -7.20
N PRO A 67 3.00 -0.87 -7.12
CA PRO A 67 3.49 -1.51 -8.34
C PRO A 67 2.35 -2.22 -9.04
N VAL A 68 2.37 -2.18 -10.34
CA VAL A 68 1.38 -2.89 -11.13
C VAL A 68 1.73 -4.37 -11.08
N PRO A 69 0.79 -5.23 -10.76
CA PRO A 69 1.10 -6.66 -10.75
C PRO A 69 1.48 -7.11 -12.13
N VAL A 70 2.52 -7.86 -12.18
CA VAL A 70 2.93 -8.39 -13.42
C VAL A 70 2.33 -9.72 -13.54
N ASP A 71 1.21 -9.87 -14.06
CA ASP A 71 0.64 -11.11 -14.21
C ASP A 71 0.31 -11.26 -15.56
N ASP A 72 0.42 -12.31 -16.03
CA ASP A 72 -0.15 -12.61 -17.19
C ASP A 72 -0.34 -11.52 -18.06
N GLY A 73 0.41 -10.82 -18.21
CA GLY A 73 0.31 -9.98 -19.18
C GLY A 73 -0.38 -8.91 -19.21
N ALA A 74 -0.54 -8.55 -18.25
CA ALA A 74 -1.15 -7.39 -18.22
C ALA A 74 -0.22 -6.45 -18.58
N PRO A 75 0.02 -6.23 -19.39
CA PRO A 75 0.84 -5.33 -19.61
C PRO A 75 0.42 -4.15 -19.36
N ALA A 76 -0.02 -4.24 -18.99
CA ALA A 76 -0.39 -3.21 -18.80
C ALA A 76 0.38 -2.34 -18.64
N ALA A 77 0.89 -2.72 -18.63
CA ALA A 77 1.48 -2.04 -18.43
C ALA A 77 1.69 -1.07 -18.91
N MET A 78 1.57 -1.41 -19.09
CA MET A 78 1.74 -0.71 -19.36
C MET A 78 1.39 0.13 -19.51
N THR A 79 1.08 -0.03 -19.39
CA THR A 79 0.76 0.71 -19.50
C THR A 79 0.77 1.64 -19.30
N GLU A 80 0.85 1.71 -19.23
CA GLU A 80 0.94 2.62 -19.10
C GLU A 80 1.04 3.34 -19.08
N ALA A 81 1.04 3.15 -19.10
CA ALA A 81 1.29 3.84 -19.04
C ALA A 81 1.35 4.38 -19.11
#